data_461597777e69662431f64bf4f7e8cf21
#
_entry.id   461597777e69662431f64bf4f7e8cf21
#
_cell.length_a   1.000
_cell.length_b   1.000
_cell.length_c   1.000
_cell.angle_alpha   90.00
_cell.angle_beta   90.00
_cell.angle_gamma   90.00
#
_symmetry.space_group_name_H-M   'P 1'
#
loop_
_entity.id
_entity.type
_entity.pdbx_description
1 polymer ?
#
loop_
_entity_poly.entity_id
_entity_poly.type
_entity_poly.pdbx_seq_one_letter_code
_entity_poly.pdbx_strand_id
1 'polypeptide(L)' 'MNETTDDRIIGSTITEIRPMTKQEMDNEGWQKREIPMCLVLSSGVILYPSQDTEGNDAGALFGLDNGIAFGIY' A
#
# COMPACT_ATOMS: atom_id res chain seq x y z
N MET A 1 -7.99 -13.82 -11.50
CA MET A 1 -7.79 -13.95 -10.70
C MET A 1 -8.30 -14.16 -9.78
N ASN A 2 -8.55 -14.24 -9.32
CA ASN A 2 -8.97 -14.53 -8.46
C ASN A 2 -9.06 -14.51 -7.31
N GLU A 3 -8.70 -14.97 -6.78
CA GLU A 3 -9.04 -15.07 -5.66
C GLU A 3 -8.72 -14.30 -4.73
N THR A 4 -9.08 -13.90 -3.99
CA THR A 4 -9.03 -12.70 -3.28
C THR A 4 -8.74 -12.85 -1.81
N THR A 5 -8.73 -14.02 -1.29
CA THR A 5 -8.40 -14.28 0.10
C THR A 5 -6.90 -14.49 0.21
N ASP A 6 -6.25 -13.74 1.10
CA ASP A 6 -4.81 -13.88 1.30
C ASP A 6 -4.54 -13.93 2.78
N ASP A 7 -4.14 -15.09 3.27
CA ASP A 7 -3.90 -15.31 4.69
C ASP A 7 -2.76 -14.45 5.23
N ARG A 8 -1.90 -13.94 4.35
CA ARG A 8 -0.83 -13.06 4.79
C ARG A 8 -1.34 -11.72 5.26
N ILE A 9 -2.56 -11.37 4.89
CA ILE A 9 -3.15 -10.07 5.22
C ILE A 9 -4.20 -10.21 6.29
N ILE A 10 -5.06 -11.25 6.17
CA ILE A 10 -6.19 -11.42 7.06
C ILE A 10 -5.69 -11.70 8.48
N GLY A 11 -6.23 -10.96 9.43
CA GLY A 11 -5.84 -11.12 10.82
C GLY A 11 -4.59 -10.39 11.24
N SER A 12 -3.90 -9.75 10.28
CA SER A 12 -2.70 -8.98 10.60
C SER A 12 -3.06 -7.64 11.21
N THR A 13 -2.15 -7.11 12.01
CA THR A 13 -2.29 -5.78 12.61
C THR A 13 -1.38 -4.83 11.87
N ILE A 14 -1.86 -3.62 11.64
CA ILE A 14 -1.00 -2.56 11.09
C ILE A 14 -0.10 -2.08 12.21
N THR A 15 1.21 -2.22 12.04
CA THR A 15 2.17 -1.82 13.06
C THR A 15 2.82 -0.48 12.77
N GLU A 16 2.77 -0.03 11.51
CA GLU A 16 3.45 1.20 11.13
C GLU A 16 2.89 1.72 9.83
N ILE A 17 2.90 3.02 9.67
CA ILE A 17 2.65 3.68 8.39
C ILE A 17 3.91 4.50 8.12
N ARG A 18 4.55 4.24 7.01
CA ARG A 18 5.81 4.91 6.68
C ARG A 18 5.92 5.14 5.18
N PRO A 19 6.81 6.04 4.75
CA PRO A 19 7.08 6.16 3.32
C PRO A 19 7.71 4.88 2.78
N MET A 20 7.45 4.57 1.52
CA MET A 20 8.15 3.48 0.85
C MET A 20 9.63 3.82 0.76
N THR A 21 10.47 2.81 0.84
CA THR A 21 11.91 3.01 0.67
C THR A 21 12.24 3.14 -0.82
N LYS A 22 13.41 3.70 -1.10
CA LYS A 22 13.86 3.81 -2.48
C LYS A 22 13.95 2.44 -3.15
N GLN A 23 14.42 1.45 -2.40
CA GLN A 23 14.54 0.10 -2.95
C GLN A 23 13.16 -0.48 -3.29
N GLU A 24 12.17 -0.24 -2.44
CA GLU A 24 10.81 -0.70 -2.71
C GLU A 24 10.26 -0.04 -3.96
N MET A 25 10.49 1.26 -4.11
CA MET A 25 10.06 1.97 -5.31
C MET A 25 10.77 1.46 -6.55
N ASP A 26 12.08 1.20 -6.43
CA ASP A 26 12.86 0.70 -7.55
C ASP A 26 12.40 -0.69 -7.98
N ASN A 27 12.01 -1.53 -7.01
CA ASN A 27 11.51 -2.88 -7.32
C ASN A 27 10.24 -2.82 -8.16
N GLU A 28 9.43 -1.76 -7.97
CA GLU A 28 8.21 -1.58 -8.75
C GLU A 28 8.45 -0.82 -10.05
N GLY A 29 9.63 -0.24 -10.19
CA GLY A 29 9.91 0.59 -11.34
C GLY A 29 9.30 1.99 -11.23
N TRP A 30 8.91 2.39 -10.04
CA TRP A 30 8.26 3.68 -9.83
C TRP A 30 9.31 4.76 -9.62
N GLN A 31 9.11 5.90 -10.28
CA GLN A 31 10.07 7.01 -10.22
C GLN A 31 9.38 8.32 -9.92
N LYS A 32 8.37 8.28 -9.06
CA LYS A 32 7.66 9.49 -8.69
C LYS A 32 8.53 10.37 -7.80
N ARG A 33 8.31 11.68 -7.90
CA ARG A 33 8.94 12.62 -7.02
C ARG A 33 8.46 12.42 -5.59
N GLU A 34 7.16 12.20 -5.44
CA GLU A 34 6.57 12.05 -4.13
C GLU A 34 6.53 10.57 -3.79
N ILE A 35 7.04 10.25 -2.64
CA ILE A 35 7.12 8.88 -2.20
C ILE A 35 5.81 8.52 -1.51
N PRO A 36 5.11 7.47 -1.98
CA PRO A 36 3.86 7.07 -1.36
C PRO A 36 4.10 6.45 0.00
N MET A 37 3.06 6.51 0.83
CA MET A 37 3.10 5.84 2.13
C MET A 37 2.73 4.39 1.95
N CYS A 38 3.25 3.54 2.83
CA CYS A 38 2.86 2.15 2.88
C CYS A 38 2.47 1.76 4.29
N LEU A 39 1.74 0.65 4.38
CA LEU A 39 1.30 0.10 5.64
C LEU A 39 2.14 -1.13 5.94
N VAL A 40 2.72 -1.19 7.14
CA VAL A 40 3.49 -2.36 7.56
C VAL A 40 2.62 -3.20 8.46
N LEU A 41 2.52 -4.48 8.14
CA LEU A 41 1.69 -5.41 8.88
C LEU A 41 2.53 -6.25 9.82
N SER A 42 1.88 -6.78 10.86
CA SER A 42 2.55 -7.59 11.86
C SER A 42 3.19 -8.85 11.27
N SER A 43 2.73 -9.28 10.11
CA SER A 43 3.29 -10.45 9.44
C SER A 43 4.56 -10.13 8.65
N GLY A 44 4.95 -8.85 8.58
CA GLY A 44 6.08 -8.43 7.75
C GLY A 44 5.71 -8.03 6.35
N VAL A 45 4.44 -8.18 5.98
CA VAL A 45 3.95 -7.76 4.68
C VAL A 45 3.81 -6.25 4.67
N ILE A 46 4.10 -5.63 3.55
CA ILE A 46 3.80 -4.21 3.36
C ILE A 46 2.72 -4.08 2.27
N LEU A 47 1.83 -3.13 2.47
CA LEU A 47 0.80 -2.80 1.50
C LEU A 47 1.04 -1.38 1.02
N TYR A 48 0.90 -1.16 -0.27
CA TYR A 48 1.13 0.15 -0.85
C TYR A 48 0.19 0.38 -2.01
N PRO A 49 -0.19 1.64 -2.27
CA PRO A 49 -1.18 1.93 -3.31
C PRO A 49 -0.53 2.00 -4.68
N SER A 50 -1.16 1.34 -5.64
CA SER A 50 -0.77 1.44 -7.05
C SER A 50 -1.89 2.16 -7.79
N GLN A 51 -1.54 2.89 -8.85
CA GLN A 51 -2.55 3.61 -9.60
C GLN A 51 -3.45 2.68 -10.42
N ASP A 52 -2.98 1.47 -10.70
CA ASP A 52 -3.79 0.51 -11.45
C ASP A 52 -3.40 -0.90 -11.04
N THR A 53 -4.12 -1.88 -11.59
CA THR A 53 -3.90 -3.28 -11.24
C THR A 53 -2.62 -3.86 -11.80
N GLU A 54 -1.97 -3.14 -12.69
CA GLU A 54 -0.74 -3.62 -13.33
C GLU A 54 0.51 -3.07 -12.66
N GLY A 55 0.35 -2.21 -11.65
CA GLY A 55 1.49 -1.70 -10.93
C GLY A 55 2.32 -0.68 -11.67
N ASN A 56 1.69 0.09 -12.56
CA ASN A 56 2.45 1.01 -13.41
C ASN A 56 3.03 2.20 -12.67
N ASP A 57 2.45 2.61 -11.56
CA ASP A 57 2.97 3.73 -10.78
C ASP A 57 2.26 3.76 -9.44
N ALA A 58 2.72 4.64 -8.57
CA ALA A 58 2.10 4.82 -7.28
C ALA A 58 0.75 5.52 -7.41
N GLY A 59 -0.16 5.16 -6.53
CA GLY A 59 -1.47 5.78 -6.46
C GLY A 59 -1.75 6.28 -5.05
N ALA A 60 -3.01 6.57 -4.78
CA ALA A 60 -3.44 7.03 -3.48
C ALA A 60 -4.21 5.92 -2.77
N LEU A 61 -3.96 5.80 -1.48
CA LEU A 61 -4.69 4.86 -0.64
C LEU A 61 -5.75 5.64 0.11
N PHE A 62 -7.00 5.22 -0.04
CA PHE A 62 -8.13 5.90 0.60
C PHE A 62 -8.79 4.99 1.60
N GLY A 63 -9.35 5.56 2.63
CA GLY A 63 -10.15 4.85 3.61
C GLY A 63 -11.44 5.57 3.90
N LEU A 64 -12.31 4.90 4.65
CA LEU A 64 -13.57 5.48 5.10
C LEU A 64 -13.62 5.39 6.61
N ASP A 65 -14.03 6.48 7.25
CA ASP A 65 -14.23 6.53 8.68
C ASP A 65 -15.64 7.05 8.92
N ASN A 66 -16.54 6.14 9.32
CA ASN A 66 -17.95 6.48 9.52
C ASN A 66 -18.55 7.17 8.30
N GLY A 67 -18.21 6.69 7.12
CA GLY A 67 -18.72 7.24 5.87
C GLY A 67 -17.98 8.47 5.36
N ILE A 68 -16.92 8.88 6.06
CA ILE A 68 -16.12 10.03 5.64
C ILE A 68 -14.82 9.53 5.03
N ALA A 69 -14.57 9.91 3.79
CA ALA A 69 -13.38 9.48 3.08
C ALA A 69 -12.16 10.23 3.56
N PHE A 70 -11.04 9.51 3.65
CA PHE A 70 -9.75 10.12 3.93
C PHE A 70 -8.68 9.42 3.11
N GLY A 71 -7.54 10.07 2.92
CA GLY A 71 -6.48 9.49 2.13
C GLY A 71 -5.17 9.42 2.89
N ILE A 72 -4.35 8.46 2.49
CA ILE A 72 -2.98 8.32 2.95
C ILE A 72 -2.10 8.52 1.73
N TYR A 73 -1.36 9.62 1.74
CA TYR A 73 -0.57 10.00 0.58
C TYR A 73 0.91 9.86 0.84
#